data_e888a6aa5e57f9ea72104b25efa49ba9
#
_entry.id   e888a6aa5e57f9ea72104b25efa49ba9
#
_cell.length_a   1.000
_cell.length_b   1.000
_cell.length_c   1.000
_cell.angle_alpha   90.00
_cell.angle_beta   90.00
_cell.angle_gamma   90.00
#
_symmetry.space_group_name_H-M   'P 1'
#
loop_
_entity.id
_entity.type
_entity.pdbx_description
1 polymer ?
#
loop_
_entity_poly.entity_id
_entity_poly.type
_entity_poly.pdbx_seq_one_letter_code
_entity_poly.pdbx_strand_id
1 'polypeptide(L)'
;EFATKSFVLLKNNQQALPLKKTGTIALVGPLANNKANMLGTWAVSGNRDLSIPVFDGMKNLGIKEVNILYAKGANISDDTIFAKKVNVFGTRIDIDNRSAQEMMDEAIAVAKQSDVIVAVVGEASEMSGESSSRSTLNIPKSQQKLLQELKKIGKPLVLVIMSGRPLDLNWEMENADAVLFVYHGGQEVGNAIADVLFGDVNPSGKLTNSFPRNVGQIPVYYNHLNTGRPQPTDKFEKFKGNYLDVENSPLIPFGFGLSYSSFNYSDIKLSAASLNTTGKIKATVTVTNTGDYDGEEVIQLYTRDMVGSIARPVKELKGFQKIMFKKGESKEVSFTIGVEDLKFYNSNLKF
;
A
#
# COMPACT_ATOMS: atom_id res chain seq x y z
N GLU A 1 13.37 -4.42 -10.26
CA GLU A 1 12.15 -4.86 -10.96
C GLU A 1 11.10 -5.43 -9.99
N PHE A 2 11.38 -6.48 -9.18
CA PHE A 2 10.37 -7.05 -8.29
C PHE A 2 9.81 -6.03 -7.28
N ALA A 3 10.68 -5.22 -6.68
CA ALA A 3 10.27 -4.19 -5.73
C ALA A 3 9.31 -3.16 -6.37
N THR A 4 9.64 -2.63 -7.54
CA THR A 4 8.80 -1.64 -8.23
C THR A 4 7.42 -2.19 -8.59
N LYS A 5 7.33 -3.50 -8.92
CA LYS A 5 6.06 -4.18 -9.25
C LYS A 5 5.19 -4.51 -8.04
N SER A 6 5.76 -4.47 -6.83
CA SER A 6 5.03 -4.72 -5.57
C SER A 6 4.54 -3.45 -4.89
N PHE A 7 5.09 -2.27 -5.22
CA PHE A 7 4.68 -1.01 -4.61
C PHE A 7 3.26 -0.63 -5.00
N VAL A 8 2.51 -0.13 -4.03
CA VAL A 8 1.10 0.21 -4.21
C VAL A 8 0.91 1.70 -3.97
N LEU A 9 0.49 2.42 -5.00
CA LEU A 9 0.10 3.82 -4.89
C LEU A 9 -1.32 3.87 -4.28
N LEU A 10 -1.43 4.37 -3.06
CA LEU A 10 -2.69 4.41 -2.33
C LEU A 10 -3.46 5.73 -2.53
N LYS A 11 -2.74 6.81 -2.79
CA LYS A 11 -3.30 8.15 -3.00
C LYS A 11 -2.36 8.96 -3.90
N ASN A 12 -2.92 9.77 -4.80
CA ASN A 12 -2.18 10.71 -5.63
C ASN A 12 -3.06 11.89 -6.04
N ASN A 13 -3.29 12.81 -5.12
CA ASN A 13 -4.09 14.01 -5.37
C ASN A 13 -3.29 15.03 -6.18
N GLN A 14 -3.97 15.73 -7.08
CA GLN A 14 -3.40 16.81 -7.89
C GLN A 14 -2.09 16.42 -8.61
N GLN A 15 -1.92 15.13 -8.90
CA GLN A 15 -0.71 14.59 -9.52
C GLN A 15 0.57 14.99 -8.75
N ALA A 16 0.53 14.85 -7.41
CA ALA A 16 1.71 15.09 -6.57
C ALA A 16 2.87 14.15 -6.90
N LEU A 17 2.58 12.99 -7.46
CA LEU A 17 3.52 12.06 -8.09
C LEU A 17 3.15 11.87 -9.58
N PRO A 18 4.14 11.65 -10.48
CA PRO A 18 5.57 11.63 -10.20
C PRO A 18 6.12 13.01 -9.85
N LEU A 19 7.22 13.02 -9.07
CA LEU A 19 7.94 14.24 -8.70
C LEU A 19 8.54 14.90 -9.94
N LYS A 20 8.62 16.22 -9.90
CA LYS A 20 9.37 16.97 -10.94
C LYS A 20 10.86 16.63 -10.84
N LYS A 21 11.51 16.50 -11.99
CA LYS A 21 12.97 16.31 -12.08
C LYS A 21 13.76 17.63 -11.95
N THR A 22 13.20 18.59 -11.17
CA THR A 22 13.79 19.90 -10.89
C THR A 22 13.35 20.40 -9.53
N GLY A 23 14.11 21.30 -8.91
CA GLY A 23 13.74 21.96 -7.65
C GLY A 23 14.34 21.31 -6.41
N THR A 24 13.82 21.66 -5.26
CA THR A 24 14.33 21.20 -3.96
C THR A 24 13.32 20.26 -3.29
N ILE A 25 13.79 19.09 -2.86
CA ILE A 25 13.03 18.08 -2.15
C ILE A 25 13.54 17.99 -0.71
N ALA A 26 12.64 18.13 0.27
CA ALA A 26 12.93 17.72 1.63
C ALA A 26 12.65 16.22 1.76
N LEU A 27 13.69 15.41 1.88
CA LEU A 27 13.58 14.01 2.21
C LEU A 27 13.70 13.84 3.72
N VAL A 28 12.62 13.48 4.39
CA VAL A 28 12.57 13.40 5.86
C VAL A 28 12.07 12.04 6.33
N GLY A 29 12.30 11.74 7.60
CA GLY A 29 11.80 10.53 8.24
C GLY A 29 12.88 9.54 8.62
N PRO A 30 12.60 8.70 9.64
CA PRO A 30 13.59 7.78 10.22
C PRO A 30 13.96 6.62 9.29
N LEU A 31 13.16 6.36 8.26
CA LEU A 31 13.41 5.30 7.27
C LEU A 31 14.02 5.82 5.97
N ALA A 32 14.17 7.13 5.80
CA ALA A 32 14.69 7.75 4.58
C ALA A 32 16.15 7.38 4.31
N ASN A 33 16.98 7.34 5.33
CA ASN A 33 18.40 6.96 5.25
C ASN A 33 18.72 5.86 6.26
N ASN A 34 18.08 4.70 6.11
CA ASN A 34 18.16 3.60 7.05
C ASN A 34 18.36 2.26 6.32
N LYS A 35 19.56 1.71 6.37
CA LYS A 35 19.89 0.41 5.75
C LYS A 35 19.29 -0.77 6.50
N ALA A 36 19.21 -0.68 7.82
CA ALA A 36 18.84 -1.79 8.68
C ALA A 36 17.42 -2.33 8.46
N ASN A 37 16.52 -1.50 7.92
CA ASN A 37 15.10 -1.82 7.73
C ASN A 37 14.67 -2.01 6.27
N MET A 38 15.59 -1.99 5.31
CA MET A 38 15.24 -2.16 3.88
C MET A 38 14.83 -3.59 3.56
N LEU A 39 15.46 -4.58 4.20
CA LEU A 39 15.06 -5.99 4.13
C LEU A 39 13.96 -6.27 5.16
N GLY A 40 13.01 -7.13 4.82
CA GLY A 40 12.02 -7.62 5.76
C GLY A 40 12.59 -8.55 6.83
N THR A 41 11.78 -8.92 7.84
CA THR A 41 12.17 -9.76 8.96
C THR A 41 12.65 -11.16 8.52
N TRP A 42 12.09 -11.71 7.45
CA TRP A 42 12.40 -13.05 6.96
C TRP A 42 13.67 -13.14 6.08
N ALA A 43 14.43 -12.06 5.98
CA ALA A 43 15.68 -12.02 5.21
C ALA A 43 16.87 -12.60 6.03
N VAL A 44 16.80 -13.88 6.40
CA VAL A 44 17.75 -14.55 7.30
C VAL A 44 19.18 -14.49 6.76
N SER A 45 19.38 -14.71 5.46
CA SER A 45 20.68 -14.67 4.79
C SER A 45 21.01 -13.31 4.16
N GLY A 46 20.16 -12.31 4.37
CA GLY A 46 20.33 -10.98 3.77
C GLY A 46 21.42 -10.18 4.48
N ASN A 47 22.30 -9.55 3.68
CA ASN A 47 23.26 -8.58 4.21
C ASN A 47 22.66 -7.17 4.14
N ARG A 48 22.27 -6.62 5.29
CA ARG A 48 21.63 -5.30 5.40
C ARG A 48 22.57 -4.14 5.07
N ASP A 49 23.87 -4.34 5.24
CA ASP A 49 24.87 -3.28 4.92
C ASP A 49 24.96 -2.99 3.42
N LEU A 50 24.56 -3.96 2.59
CA LEU A 50 24.46 -3.79 1.13
C LEU A 50 23.18 -3.11 0.69
N SER A 51 22.23 -2.85 1.59
CA SER A 51 20.96 -2.22 1.24
C SER A 51 21.17 -0.77 0.83
N ILE A 52 20.42 -0.36 -0.18
CA ILE A 52 20.36 1.03 -0.67
C ILE A 52 19.16 1.72 -0.01
N PRO A 53 19.38 2.69 0.91
CA PRO A 53 18.29 3.48 1.49
C PRO A 53 17.72 4.45 0.46
N VAL A 54 16.54 5.02 0.76
CA VAL A 54 15.83 5.92 -0.17
C VAL A 54 16.68 7.15 -0.53
N PHE A 55 17.41 7.69 0.44
CA PHE A 55 18.31 8.83 0.21
C PHE A 55 19.39 8.53 -0.85
N ASP A 56 20.05 7.39 -0.73
CA ASP A 56 21.06 6.98 -1.70
C ASP A 56 20.41 6.67 -3.06
N GLY A 57 19.24 5.98 -3.07
CA GLY A 57 18.50 5.68 -4.29
C GLY A 57 18.11 6.93 -5.06
N MET A 58 17.61 7.97 -4.39
CA MET A 58 17.30 9.24 -5.04
C MET A 58 18.54 9.95 -5.60
N LYS A 59 19.68 9.87 -4.91
CA LYS A 59 20.95 10.41 -5.41
C LYS A 59 21.48 9.63 -6.60
N ASN A 60 21.33 8.31 -6.61
CA ASN A 60 21.81 7.43 -7.68
C ASN A 60 21.17 7.72 -9.05
N LEU A 61 19.99 8.35 -9.08
CA LEU A 61 19.38 8.80 -10.34
C LEU A 61 20.21 9.88 -11.04
N GLY A 62 21.08 10.59 -10.32
CA GLY A 62 22.00 11.58 -10.91
C GLY A 62 21.29 12.78 -11.56
N ILE A 63 20.08 13.13 -11.11
CA ILE A 63 19.31 14.28 -11.65
C ILE A 63 19.92 15.56 -11.11
N LYS A 64 20.67 16.28 -11.96
CA LYS A 64 21.47 17.47 -11.55
C LYS A 64 20.61 18.66 -11.10
N GLU A 65 19.41 18.77 -11.63
CA GLU A 65 18.47 19.87 -11.36
C GLU A 65 17.65 19.65 -10.10
N VAL A 66 17.84 18.52 -9.40
CA VAL A 66 17.17 18.20 -8.15
C VAL A 66 18.14 18.37 -6.98
N ASN A 67 17.78 19.22 -6.04
CA ASN A 67 18.47 19.35 -4.77
C ASN A 67 17.72 18.57 -3.66
N ILE A 68 18.38 17.63 -2.99
CA ILE A 68 17.80 16.84 -1.91
C ILE A 68 18.36 17.30 -0.58
N LEU A 69 17.50 17.90 0.24
CA LEU A 69 17.79 18.22 1.63
C LEU A 69 17.28 17.09 2.51
N TYR A 70 18.12 16.57 3.40
CA TYR A 70 17.77 15.44 4.27
C TYR A 70 17.74 15.84 5.75
N ALA A 71 16.73 15.32 6.47
CA ALA A 71 16.69 15.31 7.93
C ALA A 71 16.01 14.03 8.45
N LYS A 72 16.53 13.45 9.55
CA LYS A 72 15.91 12.27 10.18
C LYS A 72 14.53 12.59 10.75
N GLY A 73 14.36 13.74 11.37
CA GLY A 73 13.09 14.29 11.87
C GLY A 73 12.52 13.62 13.11
N ALA A 74 12.63 12.29 13.22
CA ALA A 74 12.18 11.51 14.36
C ALA A 74 12.93 10.17 14.45
N ASN A 75 12.86 9.50 15.58
CA ASN A 75 13.16 8.07 15.66
C ASN A 75 11.97 7.25 15.09
N ILE A 76 12.21 5.99 14.74
CA ILE A 76 11.11 5.06 14.40
C ILE A 76 10.16 4.95 15.60
N SER A 77 10.71 4.84 16.82
CA SER A 77 10.00 4.94 18.09
C SER A 77 10.93 5.49 19.14
N ASP A 78 10.41 6.34 20.04
CA ASP A 78 11.16 6.87 21.20
C ASP A 78 11.04 5.95 22.42
N ASP A 79 10.23 4.88 22.36
CA ASP A 79 10.05 3.93 23.44
C ASP A 79 11.23 2.95 23.49
N THR A 80 12.11 3.15 24.47
CA THR A 80 13.33 2.34 24.67
C THR A 80 13.02 0.90 25.06
N ILE A 81 11.91 0.63 25.76
CA ILE A 81 11.48 -0.72 26.12
C ILE A 81 10.98 -1.45 24.89
N PHE A 82 10.20 -0.78 24.07
CA PHE A 82 9.72 -1.30 22.80
C PHE A 82 10.90 -1.56 21.83
N ALA A 83 11.83 -0.61 21.72
CA ALA A 83 13.02 -0.78 20.89
C ALA A 83 13.85 -2.02 21.30
N LYS A 84 14.02 -2.28 22.59
CA LYS A 84 14.71 -3.49 23.07
C LYS A 84 14.02 -4.78 22.62
N LYS A 85 12.67 -4.80 22.59
CA LYS A 85 11.89 -5.97 22.12
C LYS A 85 12.02 -6.18 20.62
N VAL A 86 12.12 -5.11 19.84
CA VAL A 86 12.28 -5.17 18.38
C VAL A 86 13.70 -5.51 17.97
N ASN A 87 14.71 -5.09 18.75
CA ASN A 87 16.13 -5.20 18.43
C ASN A 87 16.77 -6.58 18.80
N VAL A 88 15.99 -7.64 18.91
CA VAL A 88 16.50 -8.97 19.33
C VAL A 88 17.54 -9.52 18.36
N PHE A 89 17.35 -9.33 17.06
CA PHE A 89 18.27 -9.79 16.01
C PHE A 89 19.14 -8.66 15.44
N GLY A 90 19.49 -7.67 16.26
CA GLY A 90 20.28 -6.50 15.90
C GLY A 90 19.45 -5.22 15.82
N THR A 91 20.15 -4.09 15.80
CA THR A 91 19.51 -2.76 15.87
C THR A 91 18.65 -2.51 14.65
N ARG A 92 17.34 -2.38 14.85
CA ARG A 92 16.33 -1.97 13.87
C ARG A 92 15.75 -0.61 14.24
N ILE A 93 15.55 -0.40 15.53
CA ILE A 93 15.17 0.90 16.09
C ILE A 93 16.41 1.49 16.76
N ASP A 94 17.01 2.45 16.10
CA ASP A 94 18.13 3.24 16.60
C ASP A 94 17.60 4.54 17.17
N ILE A 95 17.86 4.76 18.47
CA ILE A 95 17.45 5.98 19.17
C ILE A 95 18.58 6.98 19.08
N ASP A 96 18.33 8.09 18.43
CA ASP A 96 19.27 9.19 18.22
C ASP A 96 19.62 9.85 19.55
N ASN A 97 20.86 10.33 19.68
CA ASN A 97 21.31 11.06 20.85
C ASN A 97 20.75 12.49 20.94
N ARG A 98 20.28 13.04 19.82
CA ARG A 98 19.58 14.33 19.79
C ARG A 98 18.19 14.20 20.41
N SER A 99 17.69 15.27 20.98
CA SER A 99 16.32 15.31 21.48
C SER A 99 15.32 15.22 20.31
N ALA A 100 14.10 14.75 20.58
CA ALA A 100 13.03 14.75 19.60
C ALA A 100 12.74 16.14 19.02
N GLN A 101 12.92 17.20 19.83
CA GLN A 101 12.72 18.58 19.39
C GLN A 101 13.82 19.03 18.40
N GLU A 102 15.08 18.75 18.68
CA GLU A 102 16.18 19.09 17.76
C GLU A 102 16.00 18.41 16.39
N MET A 103 15.66 17.12 16.37
CA MET A 103 15.39 16.41 15.12
C MET A 103 14.18 17.00 14.37
N MET A 104 13.13 17.38 15.09
CA MET A 104 11.93 18.00 14.53
C MET A 104 12.25 19.36 13.91
N ASP A 105 13.00 20.20 14.62
CA ASP A 105 13.38 21.56 14.17
C ASP A 105 14.23 21.49 12.89
N GLU A 106 15.14 20.52 12.81
CA GLU A 106 15.94 20.25 11.61
C GLU A 106 15.03 19.86 10.43
N ALA A 107 14.07 18.94 10.64
CA ALA A 107 13.13 18.52 9.61
C ALA A 107 12.25 19.69 9.12
N ILE A 108 11.76 20.52 10.03
CA ILE A 108 11.00 21.73 9.70
C ILE A 108 11.85 22.71 8.89
N ALA A 109 13.13 22.88 9.27
CA ALA A 109 14.02 23.79 8.58
C ALA A 109 14.27 23.38 7.12
N VAL A 110 14.54 22.10 6.85
CA VAL A 110 14.72 21.59 5.47
C VAL A 110 13.42 21.62 4.68
N ALA A 111 12.29 21.31 5.31
CA ALA A 111 10.99 21.32 4.67
C ALA A 111 10.55 22.73 4.24
N LYS A 112 10.82 23.75 5.03
CA LYS A 112 10.55 25.17 4.65
C LYS A 112 11.33 25.61 3.42
N GLN A 113 12.52 25.06 3.18
CA GLN A 113 13.40 25.42 2.07
C GLN A 113 13.10 24.61 0.79
N SER A 114 12.15 23.69 0.83
CA SER A 114 11.84 22.77 -0.27
C SER A 114 10.57 23.16 -1.02
N ASP A 115 10.41 22.58 -2.21
CA ASP A 115 9.20 22.70 -3.03
C ASP A 115 8.19 21.59 -2.69
N VAL A 116 8.69 20.42 -2.25
CA VAL A 116 7.91 19.24 -1.87
C VAL A 116 8.58 18.52 -0.71
N ILE A 117 7.77 17.91 0.14
CA ILE A 117 8.22 17.08 1.27
C ILE A 117 7.96 15.63 0.93
N VAL A 118 9.00 14.80 0.96
CA VAL A 118 8.91 13.32 0.88
C VAL A 118 9.26 12.77 2.24
N ALA A 119 8.27 12.21 2.94
CA ALA A 119 8.46 11.62 4.26
C ALA A 119 8.46 10.08 4.17
N VAL A 120 9.56 9.45 4.59
CA VAL A 120 9.72 7.99 4.60
C VAL A 120 9.53 7.49 6.02
N VAL A 121 8.39 6.85 6.26
CA VAL A 121 7.90 6.50 7.59
C VAL A 121 7.35 5.07 7.62
N GLY A 122 7.02 4.58 8.81
CA GLY A 122 6.40 3.26 8.97
C GLY A 122 7.00 2.44 10.10
N GLU A 123 7.10 1.14 9.88
CA GLU A 123 7.59 0.17 10.85
C GLU A 123 9.06 -0.23 10.57
N ALA A 124 9.79 -0.55 11.63
CA ALA A 124 11.03 -1.30 11.51
C ALA A 124 10.74 -2.73 11.03
N SER A 125 11.69 -3.37 10.35
CA SER A 125 11.52 -4.71 9.77
C SER A 125 11.05 -5.75 10.79
N GLU A 126 11.56 -5.73 12.02
CA GLU A 126 11.21 -6.69 13.08
C GLU A 126 9.94 -6.30 13.88
N MET A 127 9.25 -5.23 13.48
CA MET A 127 7.93 -4.88 14.04
C MET A 127 6.80 -5.73 13.45
N SER A 128 7.06 -6.46 12.37
CA SER A 128 6.14 -7.42 11.72
C SER A 128 6.83 -8.77 11.57
N GLY A 129 6.04 -9.83 11.42
CA GLY A 129 6.52 -11.21 11.32
C GLY A 129 6.16 -12.04 12.54
N GLU A 130 6.91 -13.12 12.80
CA GLU A 130 6.67 -14.04 13.89
C GLU A 130 6.78 -13.34 15.25
N SER A 131 5.83 -13.60 16.13
CA SER A 131 5.77 -13.03 17.50
C SER A 131 5.78 -11.50 17.57
N SER A 132 5.40 -10.81 16.48
CA SER A 132 5.44 -9.35 16.37
C SER A 132 4.04 -8.73 16.26
N SER A 133 3.05 -9.29 16.97
CA SER A 133 1.70 -8.75 17.03
C SER A 133 1.67 -7.39 17.73
N ARG A 134 0.82 -6.48 17.22
CA ARG A 134 0.62 -5.15 17.78
C ARG A 134 -0.84 -4.94 18.17
N SER A 135 -1.06 -4.27 19.31
CA SER A 135 -2.38 -3.90 19.80
C SER A 135 -2.92 -2.60 19.16
N THR A 136 -2.08 -1.87 18.46
CA THR A 136 -2.44 -0.70 17.64
C THR A 136 -1.75 -0.82 16.29
N LEU A 137 -2.38 -0.36 15.23
CA LEU A 137 -1.87 -0.47 13.86
C LEU A 137 -1.41 0.86 13.26
N ASN A 138 -1.34 1.90 14.08
CA ASN A 138 -0.87 3.21 13.62
C ASN A 138 0.65 3.23 13.38
N ILE A 139 1.09 4.13 12.51
CA ILE A 139 2.50 4.55 12.46
C ILE A 139 2.94 4.98 13.86
N PRO A 140 4.16 4.67 14.33
CA PRO A 140 4.62 5.05 15.66
C PRO A 140 4.46 6.54 15.97
N LYS A 141 4.10 6.87 17.22
CA LYS A 141 3.72 8.23 17.65
C LYS A 141 4.76 9.31 17.34
N SER A 142 6.06 9.00 17.44
CA SER A 142 7.15 9.92 17.09
C SER A 142 7.04 10.39 15.63
N GLN A 143 6.76 9.47 14.73
CA GLN A 143 6.59 9.75 13.32
C GLN A 143 5.26 10.45 13.01
N GLN A 144 4.16 10.09 13.70
CA GLN A 144 2.89 10.81 13.56
C GLN A 144 3.04 12.30 13.91
N LYS A 145 3.74 12.61 15.01
CA LYS A 145 4.05 14.00 15.38
C LYS A 145 4.85 14.71 14.28
N LEU A 146 5.87 14.06 13.74
CA LEU A 146 6.64 14.60 12.62
C LEU A 146 5.74 14.95 11.43
N LEU A 147 4.88 14.02 10.99
CA LEU A 147 3.98 14.24 9.86
C LEU A 147 3.01 15.39 10.10
N GLN A 148 2.47 15.51 11.33
CA GLN A 148 1.58 16.60 11.71
C GLN A 148 2.26 17.97 11.65
N GLU A 149 3.51 18.08 12.11
CA GLU A 149 4.27 19.33 12.03
C GLU A 149 4.67 19.67 10.59
N LEU A 150 5.07 18.68 9.78
CA LEU A 150 5.38 18.88 8.37
C LEU A 150 4.16 19.36 7.58
N LYS A 151 2.97 18.82 7.86
CA LYS A 151 1.72 19.26 7.19
C LYS A 151 1.41 20.74 7.42
N LYS A 152 1.73 21.29 8.59
CA LYS A 152 1.52 22.73 8.91
C LYS A 152 2.34 23.67 8.02
N ILE A 153 3.40 23.19 7.39
CA ILE A 153 4.25 23.99 6.50
C ILE A 153 3.52 24.37 5.20
N GLY A 154 2.48 23.59 4.82
CA GLY A 154 1.65 23.89 3.65
C GLY A 154 2.30 23.57 2.31
N LYS A 155 3.37 22.77 2.28
CA LYS A 155 3.97 22.24 1.06
C LYS A 155 3.30 20.91 0.69
N PRO A 156 3.33 20.48 -0.59
CA PRO A 156 2.92 19.14 -0.97
C PRO A 156 3.63 18.09 -0.12
N LEU A 157 2.87 17.16 0.46
CA LEU A 157 3.36 16.10 1.34
C LEU A 157 3.16 14.73 0.69
N VAL A 158 4.26 14.09 0.32
CA VAL A 158 4.31 12.74 -0.22
C VAL A 158 4.78 11.79 0.86
N LEU A 159 4.04 10.73 1.13
CA LEU A 159 4.41 9.70 2.09
C LEU A 159 4.88 8.44 1.37
N VAL A 160 6.02 7.94 1.79
CA VAL A 160 6.52 6.59 1.45
C VAL A 160 6.42 5.76 2.72
N ILE A 161 5.53 4.77 2.74
CA ILE A 161 5.23 3.99 3.93
C ILE A 161 5.83 2.59 3.82
N MET A 162 6.71 2.26 4.75
CA MET A 162 7.34 0.95 4.89
C MET A 162 6.69 0.18 6.03
N SER A 163 6.11 -0.99 5.74
CA SER A 163 5.55 -1.87 6.77
C SER A 163 5.32 -3.28 6.20
N GLY A 164 5.49 -4.30 7.03
CA GLY A 164 5.17 -5.69 6.67
C GLY A 164 3.70 -6.06 6.91
N ARG A 165 2.85 -5.11 7.29
CA ARG A 165 1.42 -5.33 7.59
C ARG A 165 0.55 -4.16 7.13
N PRO A 166 -0.76 -4.36 6.94
CA PRO A 166 -1.73 -3.26 6.85
C PRO A 166 -1.70 -2.41 8.12
N LEU A 167 -1.73 -1.09 7.94
CA LEU A 167 -1.75 -0.10 9.02
C LEU A 167 -3.08 0.65 9.04
N ASP A 168 -3.41 1.25 10.17
CA ASP A 168 -4.40 2.31 10.27
C ASP A 168 -3.77 3.60 9.74
N LEU A 169 -4.17 3.99 8.55
CA LEU A 169 -3.63 5.15 7.82
C LEU A 169 -4.67 6.26 7.64
N ASN A 170 -5.67 6.37 8.53
CA ASN A 170 -6.74 7.38 8.36
C ASN A 170 -6.17 8.79 8.22
N TRP A 171 -5.30 9.20 9.15
CA TRP A 171 -4.71 10.54 9.12
C TRP A 171 -3.85 10.75 7.86
N GLU A 172 -3.05 9.77 7.50
CA GLU A 172 -2.15 9.80 6.34
C GLU A 172 -2.94 9.93 5.03
N MET A 173 -3.99 9.14 4.89
CA MET A 173 -4.88 9.19 3.72
C MET A 173 -5.67 10.50 3.64
N GLU A 174 -6.03 11.11 4.75
CA GLU A 174 -6.71 12.40 4.77
C GLU A 174 -5.74 13.55 4.42
N ASN A 175 -4.56 13.60 5.01
CA ASN A 175 -3.70 14.77 5.06
C ASN A 175 -2.55 14.79 4.04
N ALA A 176 -2.08 13.64 3.55
CA ALA A 176 -1.04 13.60 2.52
C ALA A 176 -1.60 13.88 1.13
N ASP A 177 -0.76 14.40 0.24
CA ASP A 177 -1.10 14.63 -1.17
C ASP A 177 -0.88 13.36 -2.00
N ALA A 178 0.14 12.56 -1.66
CA ALA A 178 0.33 11.22 -2.20
C ALA A 178 0.79 10.23 -1.11
N VAL A 179 0.41 8.96 -1.25
CA VAL A 179 0.79 7.88 -0.35
C VAL A 179 1.22 6.67 -1.18
N LEU A 180 2.49 6.31 -1.09
CA LEU A 180 3.09 5.13 -1.71
C LEU A 180 3.44 4.11 -0.62
N PHE A 181 2.83 2.94 -0.66
CA PHE A 181 3.08 1.84 0.26
C PHE A 181 4.08 0.86 -0.38
N VAL A 182 5.24 0.66 0.25
CA VAL A 182 6.38 -0.03 -0.39
C VAL A 182 6.81 -1.32 0.31
N TYR A 183 6.10 -1.73 1.35
CA TYR A 183 6.47 -2.89 2.18
C TYR A 183 7.91 -2.79 2.72
N HIS A 184 8.66 -3.90 2.72
CA HIS A 184 10.11 -3.96 2.86
C HIS A 184 10.66 -4.54 1.56
N GLY A 185 11.01 -3.67 0.62
CA GLY A 185 11.23 -4.02 -0.79
C GLY A 185 12.57 -4.69 -1.12
N GLY A 186 13.40 -4.99 -0.12
CA GLY A 186 14.68 -5.69 -0.32
C GLY A 186 15.88 -4.76 -0.49
N GLN A 187 17.01 -5.33 -0.91
CA GLN A 187 18.31 -4.65 -0.95
C GLN A 187 18.29 -3.38 -1.81
N GLU A 188 17.64 -3.42 -2.97
CA GLU A 188 17.59 -2.33 -3.96
C GLU A 188 16.36 -1.42 -3.78
N VAL A 189 15.68 -1.49 -2.64
CA VAL A 189 14.40 -0.78 -2.43
C VAL A 189 14.52 0.74 -2.59
N GLY A 190 15.64 1.33 -2.19
CA GLY A 190 15.86 2.77 -2.33
C GLY A 190 15.90 3.21 -3.80
N ASN A 191 16.60 2.48 -4.66
CA ASN A 191 16.61 2.73 -6.10
C ASN A 191 15.20 2.54 -6.68
N ALA A 192 14.51 1.46 -6.31
CA ALA A 192 13.15 1.18 -6.77
C ALA A 192 12.13 2.27 -6.34
N ILE A 193 12.25 2.79 -5.12
CA ILE A 193 11.41 3.90 -4.64
C ILE A 193 11.72 5.17 -5.45
N ALA A 194 12.99 5.47 -5.70
CA ALA A 194 13.39 6.62 -6.49
C ALA A 194 12.83 6.54 -7.93
N ASP A 195 12.95 5.39 -8.61
CA ASP A 195 12.39 5.16 -9.94
C ASP A 195 10.89 5.45 -9.98
N VAL A 196 10.14 4.98 -8.97
CA VAL A 196 8.70 5.24 -8.88
C VAL A 196 8.43 6.71 -8.57
N LEU A 197 9.09 7.30 -7.57
CA LEU A 197 8.85 8.69 -7.19
C LEU A 197 9.07 9.67 -8.35
N PHE A 198 10.06 9.43 -9.21
CA PHE A 198 10.36 10.30 -10.35
C PHE A 198 9.71 9.85 -11.67
N GLY A 199 8.90 8.80 -11.64
CA GLY A 199 8.10 8.36 -12.79
C GLY A 199 8.87 7.56 -13.86
N ASP A 200 10.09 7.12 -13.57
CA ASP A 200 10.83 6.21 -14.45
C ASP A 200 10.15 4.82 -14.46
N VAL A 201 9.44 4.49 -13.40
CA VAL A 201 8.53 3.34 -13.32
C VAL A 201 7.16 3.78 -12.85
N ASN A 202 6.12 3.41 -13.60
CA ASN A 202 4.73 3.63 -13.21
C ASN A 202 4.30 2.54 -12.20
N PRO A 203 3.80 2.90 -10.99
CA PRO A 203 3.37 1.92 -10.00
C PRO A 203 2.18 1.10 -10.50
N SER A 204 2.19 -0.20 -10.23
CA SER A 204 1.20 -1.14 -10.74
C SER A 204 0.80 -2.23 -9.72
N GLY A 205 1.30 -2.15 -8.50
CA GLY A 205 0.95 -3.09 -7.44
C GLY A 205 -0.50 -2.92 -6.97
N LYS A 206 -1.09 -4.01 -6.50
CA LYS A 206 -2.42 -4.01 -5.85
C LYS A 206 -2.29 -4.62 -4.46
N LEU A 207 -3.08 -4.11 -3.51
CA LEU A 207 -3.07 -4.60 -2.14
C LEU A 207 -3.52 -6.06 -2.07
N THR A 208 -2.78 -6.87 -1.36
CA THR A 208 -3.09 -8.28 -1.06
C THR A 208 -3.83 -8.47 0.26
N ASN A 209 -4.08 -7.37 0.98
CA ASN A 209 -4.84 -7.32 2.22
C ASN A 209 -5.68 -6.04 2.26
N SER A 210 -6.83 -6.07 2.95
CA SER A 210 -7.57 -4.85 3.26
C SER A 210 -6.88 -4.09 4.38
N PHE A 211 -6.86 -2.76 4.32
CA PHE A 211 -6.37 -1.88 5.38
C PHE A 211 -7.56 -1.47 6.26
N PRO A 212 -7.53 -1.73 7.57
CA PRO A 212 -8.61 -1.38 8.46
C PRO A 212 -8.65 0.12 8.73
N ARG A 213 -9.82 0.63 9.13
CA ARG A 213 -9.94 1.99 9.67
C ARG A 213 -9.44 2.10 11.10
N ASN A 214 -9.49 0.99 11.83
CA ASN A 214 -8.90 0.86 13.16
C ASN A 214 -8.76 -0.62 13.56
N VAL A 215 -8.07 -0.88 14.65
CA VAL A 215 -7.81 -2.24 15.15
C VAL A 215 -9.11 -2.99 15.50
N GLY A 216 -10.19 -2.29 15.83
CA GLY A 216 -11.49 -2.90 16.17
C GLY A 216 -12.20 -3.56 15.00
N GLN A 217 -11.80 -3.28 13.75
CA GLN A 217 -12.35 -3.94 12.55
C GLN A 217 -11.71 -5.30 12.25
N ILE A 218 -10.60 -5.66 12.90
CA ILE A 218 -9.87 -6.88 12.59
C ILE A 218 -10.58 -8.11 13.17
N PRO A 219 -10.73 -9.16 12.34
CA PRO A 219 -10.26 -9.36 10.98
C PRO A 219 -11.18 -8.71 9.92
N VAL A 220 -10.59 -8.04 8.92
CA VAL A 220 -11.31 -7.37 7.82
C VAL A 220 -11.01 -8.06 6.48
N TYR A 221 -11.80 -9.08 6.16
CA TYR A 221 -11.63 -9.88 4.95
C TYR A 221 -12.43 -9.31 3.78
N TYR A 222 -11.84 -9.25 2.58
CA TYR A 222 -12.56 -8.88 1.36
C TYR A 222 -13.66 -9.88 0.99
N ASN A 223 -13.47 -11.14 1.37
CA ASN A 223 -14.34 -12.28 1.09
C ASN A 223 -15.12 -12.74 2.33
N HIS A 224 -15.49 -11.81 3.22
CA HIS A 224 -16.25 -12.12 4.42
C HIS A 224 -17.59 -12.78 4.09
N LEU A 225 -18.13 -13.52 5.05
CA LEU A 225 -19.47 -14.06 4.97
C LEU A 225 -20.49 -13.01 5.43
N ASN A 226 -21.67 -13.02 4.79
CA ASN A 226 -22.78 -12.22 5.29
C ASN A 226 -23.22 -12.69 6.69
N THR A 227 -23.56 -11.73 7.54
CA THR A 227 -24.29 -12.00 8.78
C THR A 227 -25.76 -12.23 8.50
N GLY A 228 -26.55 -12.61 9.54
CA GLY A 228 -28.01 -12.75 9.40
C GLY A 228 -28.73 -11.44 9.04
N ARG A 229 -28.12 -10.28 9.32
CA ARG A 229 -28.64 -8.95 8.97
C ARG A 229 -27.51 -8.08 8.40
N PRO A 230 -27.05 -8.39 7.19
CA PRO A 230 -25.94 -7.67 6.59
C PRO A 230 -26.33 -6.23 6.29
N GLN A 231 -25.35 -5.32 6.47
CA GLN A 231 -25.42 -3.95 6.00
C GLN A 231 -24.45 -3.79 4.82
N PRO A 232 -24.97 -3.75 3.59
CA PRO A 232 -24.13 -3.74 2.39
C PRO A 232 -23.52 -2.36 2.07
N THR A 233 -23.90 -1.33 2.83
CA THR A 233 -23.42 0.05 2.67
C THR A 233 -22.83 0.56 3.97
N ASP A 234 -22.11 1.69 3.92
CA ASP A 234 -21.59 2.37 5.11
C ASP A 234 -22.65 3.25 5.82
N LYS A 235 -23.87 3.33 5.27
CA LYS A 235 -24.99 4.03 5.92
C LYS A 235 -25.47 3.22 7.12
N PHE A 236 -25.45 3.84 8.30
CA PHE A 236 -25.95 3.21 9.53
C PHE A 236 -27.45 2.89 9.44
N GLU A 237 -27.81 1.66 9.79
CA GLU A 237 -29.20 1.22 9.97
C GLU A 237 -29.33 0.44 11.28
N LYS A 238 -30.27 0.87 12.14
CA LYS A 238 -30.59 0.15 13.38
C LYS A 238 -30.95 -1.30 13.09
N PHE A 239 -30.47 -2.24 13.90
CA PHE A 239 -30.68 -3.69 13.78
C PHE A 239 -29.99 -4.40 12.62
N LYS A 240 -29.09 -3.70 11.90
CA LYS A 240 -28.16 -4.29 10.92
C LYS A 240 -26.79 -4.51 11.55
N GLY A 241 -25.92 -5.25 10.85
CA GLY A 241 -24.52 -5.45 11.25
C GLY A 241 -23.68 -4.20 10.98
N ASN A 242 -23.66 -3.26 11.92
CA ASN A 242 -22.92 -2.01 11.80
C ASN A 242 -21.97 -1.80 12.98
N TYR A 243 -20.90 -1.05 12.74
CA TYR A 243 -20.20 -0.30 13.78
C TYR A 243 -20.97 0.99 14.11
N LEU A 244 -20.83 1.50 15.35
CA LEU A 244 -21.44 2.77 15.76
C LEU A 244 -20.55 3.98 15.45
N ASP A 245 -19.25 3.77 15.39
CA ASP A 245 -18.20 4.79 15.46
C ASP A 245 -17.25 4.77 14.26
N VAL A 246 -17.43 3.82 13.35
CA VAL A 246 -16.62 3.68 12.14
C VAL A 246 -17.47 3.08 11.01
N GLU A 247 -17.13 3.37 9.78
CA GLU A 247 -17.76 2.74 8.61
C GLU A 247 -17.46 1.24 8.54
N ASN A 248 -18.38 0.46 7.98
CA ASN A 248 -18.22 -0.99 7.85
C ASN A 248 -17.14 -1.37 6.84
N SER A 249 -16.97 -0.57 5.79
CA SER A 249 -15.94 -0.80 4.77
C SER A 249 -14.53 -0.62 5.34
N PRO A 250 -13.55 -1.34 4.83
CA PRO A 250 -12.14 -1.05 5.14
C PRO A 250 -11.76 0.36 4.68
N LEU A 251 -10.70 0.91 5.25
CA LEU A 251 -10.12 2.18 4.78
C LEU A 251 -9.66 2.05 3.32
N ILE A 252 -8.96 0.96 3.00
CA ILE A 252 -8.51 0.67 1.65
C ILE A 252 -8.74 -0.83 1.39
N PRO A 253 -9.52 -1.20 0.36
CA PRO A 253 -9.89 -2.59 0.13
C PRO A 253 -8.75 -3.42 -0.49
N PHE A 254 -8.81 -4.72 -0.30
CA PHE A 254 -8.04 -5.71 -1.06
C PHE A 254 -8.18 -5.46 -2.58
N GLY A 255 -7.10 -5.63 -3.31
CA GLY A 255 -7.05 -5.44 -4.76
C GLY A 255 -6.92 -3.98 -5.21
N PHE A 256 -6.94 -3.02 -4.28
CA PHE A 256 -6.78 -1.59 -4.59
C PHE A 256 -5.32 -1.25 -4.90
N GLY A 257 -5.12 -0.31 -5.80
CA GLY A 257 -3.85 0.32 -6.14
C GLY A 257 -4.05 1.24 -7.33
N LEU A 258 -3.48 2.44 -7.25
CA LEU A 258 -3.49 3.44 -8.31
C LEU A 258 -2.29 3.28 -9.24
N SER A 259 -2.34 3.96 -10.36
CA SER A 259 -1.28 4.12 -11.34
C SER A 259 -1.13 5.60 -11.65
N TYR A 260 -0.02 6.01 -12.26
CA TYR A 260 0.09 7.35 -12.88
C TYR A 260 -0.78 7.49 -14.13
N SER A 261 -1.28 6.36 -14.64
CA SER A 261 -2.23 6.32 -15.73
C SER A 261 -3.65 5.98 -15.25
N SER A 262 -4.63 6.12 -16.12
CA SER A 262 -6.02 5.77 -15.89
C SER A 262 -6.45 4.67 -16.84
N PHE A 263 -7.27 3.74 -16.37
CA PHE A 263 -7.76 2.63 -17.16
C PHE A 263 -9.29 2.58 -17.14
N ASN A 264 -9.89 2.56 -18.34
CA ASN A 264 -11.31 2.38 -18.51
C ASN A 264 -11.62 0.92 -18.86
N TYR A 265 -12.69 0.41 -18.28
CA TYR A 265 -13.18 -0.95 -18.48
C TYR A 265 -14.53 -0.89 -19.20
N SER A 266 -14.72 -1.70 -20.25
CA SER A 266 -16.03 -1.92 -20.83
C SER A 266 -16.90 -2.76 -19.89
N ASP A 267 -18.19 -2.87 -20.23
CA ASP A 267 -19.04 -3.89 -19.62
C ASP A 267 -18.50 -5.30 -19.87
N ILE A 268 -18.66 -6.15 -18.85
CA ILE A 268 -18.28 -7.57 -18.96
C ILE A 268 -19.21 -8.32 -19.90
N LYS A 269 -18.64 -9.13 -20.78
CA LYS A 269 -19.38 -10.02 -21.70
C LYS A 269 -19.12 -11.46 -21.30
N LEU A 270 -20.18 -12.24 -21.14
CA LEU A 270 -20.12 -13.67 -20.90
C LEU A 270 -20.45 -14.43 -22.19
N SER A 271 -19.69 -15.48 -22.50
CA SER A 271 -19.94 -16.32 -23.70
C SER A 271 -21.20 -17.14 -23.60
N ALA A 272 -21.76 -17.35 -22.40
CA ALA A 272 -23.04 -18.02 -22.17
C ALA A 272 -23.67 -17.53 -20.86
N ALA A 273 -25.00 -17.57 -20.78
CA ALA A 273 -25.76 -17.19 -19.58
C ALA A 273 -25.84 -18.32 -18.53
N SER A 274 -25.48 -19.55 -18.90
CA SER A 274 -25.50 -20.72 -18.02
C SER A 274 -24.31 -21.61 -18.25
N LEU A 275 -23.91 -22.35 -17.23
CA LEU A 275 -22.82 -23.31 -17.23
C LEU A 275 -23.36 -24.68 -16.84
N ASN A 276 -23.11 -25.69 -17.66
CA ASN A 276 -23.39 -27.07 -17.30
C ASN A 276 -22.22 -27.70 -16.51
N THR A 277 -22.40 -28.88 -15.97
CA THR A 277 -21.44 -29.53 -15.05
C THR A 277 -20.07 -29.86 -15.66
N THR A 278 -19.89 -29.72 -16.96
CA THR A 278 -18.62 -29.95 -17.67
C THR A 278 -18.20 -28.78 -18.54
N GLY A 279 -19.00 -27.71 -18.55
CA GLY A 279 -18.80 -26.56 -19.43
C GLY A 279 -17.80 -25.55 -18.89
N LYS A 280 -17.54 -24.54 -19.72
CA LYS A 280 -16.75 -23.36 -19.40
C LYS A 280 -17.42 -22.10 -19.96
N ILE A 281 -17.36 -21.02 -19.24
CA ILE A 281 -17.80 -19.69 -19.67
C ILE A 281 -16.57 -18.80 -19.81
N LYS A 282 -16.50 -18.04 -20.88
CA LYS A 282 -15.50 -17.00 -21.07
C LYS A 282 -16.09 -15.66 -20.62
N ALA A 283 -15.44 -15.02 -19.67
CA ALA A 283 -15.73 -13.66 -19.26
C ALA A 283 -14.71 -12.72 -19.92
N THR A 284 -15.19 -11.72 -20.65
CA THR A 284 -14.36 -10.85 -21.47
C THR A 284 -14.65 -9.39 -21.17
N VAL A 285 -13.61 -8.56 -21.11
CA VAL A 285 -13.67 -7.12 -20.93
C VAL A 285 -12.65 -6.44 -21.83
N THR A 286 -12.98 -5.28 -22.39
CA THR A 286 -11.98 -4.43 -23.05
C THR A 286 -11.44 -3.43 -22.03
N VAL A 287 -10.13 -3.37 -21.88
CA VAL A 287 -9.44 -2.41 -21.01
C VAL A 287 -8.67 -1.44 -21.89
N THR A 288 -8.83 -0.15 -21.62
CA THR A 288 -8.19 0.95 -22.36
C THR A 288 -7.38 1.82 -21.40
N ASN A 289 -6.12 2.04 -21.71
CA ASN A 289 -5.31 3.05 -21.02
C ASN A 289 -5.71 4.44 -21.54
N THR A 290 -6.42 5.21 -20.72
CA THR A 290 -6.89 6.56 -21.05
C THR A 290 -6.03 7.66 -20.45
N GLY A 291 -4.97 7.29 -19.72
CA GLY A 291 -4.04 8.25 -19.10
C GLY A 291 -2.87 8.61 -20.01
N ASP A 292 -1.93 9.35 -19.43
CA ASP A 292 -0.81 9.94 -20.17
C ASP A 292 0.47 9.09 -20.16
N TYR A 293 0.52 8.02 -19.37
CA TYR A 293 1.69 7.17 -19.20
C TYR A 293 1.40 5.75 -19.69
N ASP A 294 2.43 5.09 -20.21
CA ASP A 294 2.43 3.64 -20.33
C ASP A 294 2.36 3.03 -18.94
N GLY A 295 1.63 1.92 -18.76
CA GLY A 295 1.49 1.32 -17.43
C GLY A 295 0.96 -0.10 -17.46
N GLU A 296 1.35 -0.87 -16.45
CA GLU A 296 0.75 -2.17 -16.20
C GLU A 296 -0.54 -2.01 -15.39
N GLU A 297 -1.59 -2.74 -15.76
CA GLU A 297 -2.81 -2.85 -14.96
C GLU A 297 -3.03 -4.31 -14.57
N VAL A 298 -3.54 -4.51 -13.34
CA VAL A 298 -3.92 -5.83 -12.82
C VAL A 298 -5.42 -5.98 -12.91
N ILE A 299 -5.87 -6.64 -13.94
CA ILE A 299 -7.28 -6.96 -14.18
C ILE A 299 -7.66 -8.15 -13.29
N GLN A 300 -8.69 -7.99 -12.45
CA GLN A 300 -9.09 -8.96 -11.44
C GLN A 300 -10.50 -9.46 -11.74
N LEU A 301 -10.68 -10.80 -11.74
CA LEU A 301 -11.98 -11.43 -11.90
C LEU A 301 -12.50 -11.91 -10.55
N TYR A 302 -13.66 -11.41 -10.16
CA TYR A 302 -14.38 -11.85 -8.96
C TYR A 302 -15.69 -12.54 -9.33
N THR A 303 -16.05 -13.55 -8.54
CA THR A 303 -17.37 -14.18 -8.59
C THR A 303 -18.11 -13.96 -7.29
N ARG A 304 -19.43 -13.97 -7.36
CA ARG A 304 -20.32 -13.99 -6.20
C ARG A 304 -21.37 -15.05 -6.39
N ASP A 305 -21.47 -15.98 -5.44
CA ASP A 305 -22.58 -16.92 -5.35
C ASP A 305 -23.74 -16.22 -4.63
N MET A 306 -24.83 -15.98 -5.34
CA MET A 306 -25.97 -15.23 -4.83
C MET A 306 -26.85 -16.07 -3.90
N VAL A 307 -26.93 -17.39 -4.14
CA VAL A 307 -27.77 -18.33 -3.37
C VAL A 307 -27.05 -19.67 -3.25
N GLY A 308 -26.39 -19.90 -2.14
CA GLY A 308 -25.71 -21.16 -1.84
C GLY A 308 -26.51 -22.00 -0.81
N SER A 309 -26.25 -23.30 -0.75
CA SER A 309 -26.78 -24.19 0.30
C SER A 309 -26.18 -23.94 1.68
N ILE A 310 -25.09 -23.19 1.76
CA ILE A 310 -24.46 -22.68 2.96
C ILE A 310 -24.09 -21.19 2.74
N ALA A 311 -23.75 -20.49 3.81
CA ALA A 311 -23.26 -19.11 3.70
C ALA A 311 -22.00 -19.05 2.81
N ARG A 312 -22.04 -18.21 1.78
CA ARG A 312 -20.95 -18.02 0.82
C ARG A 312 -20.29 -16.65 1.01
N PRO A 313 -19.00 -16.53 0.65
CA PRO A 313 -18.32 -15.23 0.63
C PRO A 313 -19.06 -14.20 -0.25
N VAL A 314 -19.04 -12.94 0.16
CA VAL A 314 -19.65 -11.84 -0.61
C VAL A 314 -19.03 -11.66 -1.98
N LYS A 315 -17.79 -12.08 -2.16
CA LYS A 315 -17.07 -12.19 -3.45
C LYS A 315 -15.81 -13.03 -3.27
N GLU A 316 -15.37 -13.67 -4.33
CA GLU A 316 -14.15 -14.47 -4.36
C GLU A 316 -13.32 -14.12 -5.60
N LEU A 317 -12.03 -13.84 -5.41
CA LEU A 317 -11.08 -13.64 -6.52
C LEU A 317 -10.84 -15.01 -7.20
N LYS A 318 -11.18 -15.12 -8.48
CA LYS A 318 -11.01 -16.35 -9.28
C LYS A 318 -9.87 -16.26 -10.28
N GLY A 319 -9.40 -15.08 -10.59
CA GLY A 319 -8.26 -14.90 -11.48
C GLY A 319 -7.81 -13.45 -11.56
N PHE A 320 -6.57 -13.26 -12.00
CA PHE A 320 -6.04 -11.95 -12.33
C PHE A 320 -5.03 -12.05 -13.46
N GLN A 321 -4.88 -10.96 -14.20
CA GLN A 321 -3.85 -10.81 -15.24
C GLN A 321 -3.21 -9.44 -15.10
N LYS A 322 -1.88 -9.39 -15.06
CA LYS A 322 -1.11 -8.15 -15.08
C LYS A 322 -0.62 -7.89 -16.50
N ILE A 323 -1.09 -6.80 -17.10
CA ILE A 323 -0.92 -6.55 -18.54
C ILE A 323 -0.38 -5.12 -18.72
N MET A 324 0.67 -4.98 -19.55
CA MET A 324 1.19 -3.68 -19.97
C MET A 324 0.27 -3.08 -21.05
N PHE A 325 -0.02 -1.79 -20.91
CA PHE A 325 -0.75 -0.97 -21.88
C PHE A 325 0.08 0.26 -22.21
N LYS A 326 0.24 0.54 -23.47
CA LYS A 326 0.75 1.84 -23.93
C LYS A 326 -0.32 2.91 -23.75
N LYS A 327 0.08 4.18 -23.70
CA LYS A 327 -0.86 5.31 -23.74
C LYS A 327 -1.81 5.17 -24.93
N GLY A 328 -3.11 5.24 -24.67
CA GLY A 328 -4.19 5.10 -25.65
C GLY A 328 -4.47 3.66 -26.12
N GLU A 329 -3.74 2.66 -25.66
CA GLU A 329 -3.91 1.28 -26.09
C GLU A 329 -5.15 0.63 -25.45
N SER A 330 -5.88 -0.14 -26.26
CA SER A 330 -6.99 -0.99 -25.81
C SER A 330 -6.67 -2.45 -26.04
N LYS A 331 -6.96 -3.30 -25.05
CA LYS A 331 -6.82 -4.77 -25.18
C LYS A 331 -8.06 -5.47 -24.68
N GLU A 332 -8.46 -6.53 -25.38
CA GLU A 332 -9.45 -7.47 -24.89
C GLU A 332 -8.78 -8.44 -23.91
N VAL A 333 -9.34 -8.55 -22.70
CA VAL A 333 -8.87 -9.44 -21.64
C VAL A 333 -9.95 -10.45 -21.30
N SER A 334 -9.59 -11.70 -21.23
CA SER A 334 -10.54 -12.78 -21.02
C SER A 334 -10.10 -13.72 -19.92
N PHE A 335 -11.07 -14.20 -19.15
CA PHE A 335 -10.91 -15.25 -18.16
C PHE A 335 -11.85 -16.40 -18.50
N THR A 336 -11.38 -17.61 -18.28
CA THR A 336 -12.20 -18.82 -18.43
C THR A 336 -12.65 -19.26 -17.04
N ILE A 337 -13.95 -19.40 -16.84
CA ILE A 337 -14.58 -19.85 -15.60
C ILE A 337 -15.12 -21.26 -15.86
N GLY A 338 -14.64 -22.22 -15.13
CA GLY A 338 -15.11 -23.61 -15.16
C GLY A 338 -15.89 -23.98 -13.90
N VAL A 339 -16.39 -25.19 -13.85
CA VAL A 339 -17.10 -25.71 -12.69
C VAL A 339 -16.21 -25.73 -11.45
N GLU A 340 -14.92 -26.01 -11.61
CA GLU A 340 -13.96 -26.04 -10.50
C GLU A 340 -13.82 -24.69 -9.80
N ASP A 341 -13.98 -23.58 -10.55
CA ASP A 341 -13.91 -22.22 -9.98
C ASP A 341 -15.13 -21.86 -9.14
N LEU A 342 -16.25 -22.57 -9.33
CA LEU A 342 -17.54 -22.30 -8.71
C LEU A 342 -17.94 -23.32 -7.64
N LYS A 343 -17.23 -24.44 -7.53
CA LYS A 343 -17.50 -25.48 -6.53
C LYS A 343 -17.25 -24.98 -5.10
N PHE A 344 -17.97 -25.56 -4.17
CA PHE A 344 -17.75 -25.40 -2.74
C PHE A 344 -18.25 -26.65 -1.97
N TYR A 345 -17.69 -26.87 -0.79
CA TYR A 345 -18.16 -27.93 0.09
C TYR A 345 -19.49 -27.55 0.72
N ASN A 346 -20.49 -28.41 0.63
CA ASN A 346 -21.78 -28.26 1.28
C ASN A 346 -21.73 -28.73 2.75
N SER A 347 -22.87 -28.65 3.47
CA SER A 347 -22.98 -29.08 4.88
C SER A 347 -22.68 -30.57 5.11
N ASN A 348 -22.72 -31.40 4.08
CA ASN A 348 -22.38 -32.82 4.15
C ASN A 348 -20.93 -33.10 3.73
N LEU A 349 -20.10 -32.08 3.64
CA LEU A 349 -18.71 -32.15 3.16
C LEU A 349 -18.56 -32.77 1.76
N LYS A 350 -19.59 -32.64 0.94
CA LYS A 350 -19.57 -33.03 -0.47
C LYS A 350 -19.29 -31.81 -1.33
N PHE A 351 -18.46 -32.02 -2.34
CA PHE A 351 -17.99 -30.99 -3.28
C PHE A 351 -18.86 -30.93 -4.54
#